data_2565b779f9281f5c0729a50344939832
#
_entry.id   2565b779f9281f5c0729a50344939832
#
_cell.length_a   1.000
_cell.length_b   1.000
_cell.length_c   1.000
_cell.angle_alpha   90.00
_cell.angle_beta   90.00
_cell.angle_gamma   90.00
#
_symmetry.space_group_name_H-M   'P 1'
#
loop_
_entity.id
_entity.type
_entity.pdbx_description
1 polymer ?
#
loop_
_entity_poly.entity_id
_entity_poly.type
_entity_poly.pdbx_seq_one_letter_code
_entity_poly.pdbx_strand_id
1 'polypeptide(L)'
;PVHKPFQYVPPKPPMWFNLLWPGILGAIFGFLTATGQKDLMLIYAILGLSIFAALTYVCVKILKESLYSSILCSAILFFSSIIYFGLTYSIVLALIGWFLGKISLWLSSGNYRLGLPPYATSMEVLWFYGFRFICGLIFLFLIAPILIVFPLSFNIEPYFSFTEGMLNFNPDAYSLRWYKDILYNGMVAPQAIEGWWSDLWANAQWIRSIRNSFIIGIFSTLIATSIGTLAAIGLSRSEMPYRRPIMALLISPMVVPLVIIASGLFFFFSDVGIAKTYIGVILAHAVLGTPFVIITVTATLVGFDKSLTRAAGSLGAGPVNTFFKIQMPLILPGVISGALFAFITSFDEVVVVLQLADVRQRTIPRQMFSGIREQI
;
A
#
# COMPACT_ATOMS: atom_id res chain seq x y z
N PRO A 1 -51.50 19.58 7.38
CA PRO A 1 -50.24 20.22 6.90
C PRO A 1 -49.09 19.39 7.41
N VAL A 2 -48.45 18.66 6.48
CA VAL A 2 -47.25 17.89 6.76
C VAL A 2 -46.13 18.91 7.00
N HIS A 3 -45.68 19.07 8.23
CA HIS A 3 -44.52 19.85 8.54
C HIS A 3 -43.30 19.29 7.79
N LYS A 4 -42.84 20.03 6.77
CA LYS A 4 -41.54 19.69 6.13
C LYS A 4 -40.47 19.74 7.23
N PRO A 5 -39.64 18.71 7.37
CA PRO A 5 -38.56 18.73 8.36
C PRO A 5 -37.68 19.94 8.09
N PHE A 6 -37.24 20.59 9.16
CA PHE A 6 -36.38 21.77 9.12
C PHE A 6 -35.12 21.45 8.34
N GLN A 7 -34.99 22.00 7.14
CA GLN A 7 -33.83 21.75 6.29
C GLN A 7 -32.72 22.75 6.69
N TYR A 8 -31.70 22.26 7.33
CA TYR A 8 -30.52 23.09 7.69
C TYR A 8 -29.91 23.67 6.42
N VAL A 9 -29.85 25.00 6.33
CA VAL A 9 -29.19 25.73 5.26
C VAL A 9 -27.83 26.20 5.82
N PRO A 10 -26.70 25.64 5.34
CA PRO A 10 -25.40 26.00 5.87
C PRO A 10 -25.05 27.45 5.53
N PRO A 11 -24.32 28.18 6.43
CA PRO A 11 -23.88 29.53 6.15
C PRO A 11 -22.89 29.54 4.99
N LYS A 12 -23.09 30.48 4.05
CA LYS A 12 -22.17 30.63 2.90
C LYS A 12 -20.98 31.51 3.30
N PRO A 13 -19.76 31.15 2.94
CA PRO A 13 -18.61 31.99 3.20
C PRO A 13 -18.66 33.28 2.37
N PRO A 14 -18.04 34.38 2.86
CA PRO A 14 -18.00 35.63 2.13
C PRO A 14 -17.23 35.50 0.81
N MET A 15 -17.59 36.33 -0.18
CA MET A 15 -17.00 36.22 -1.54
C MET A 15 -15.49 36.45 -1.55
N TRP A 16 -14.96 37.34 -0.71
CA TRP A 16 -13.52 37.57 -0.60
C TRP A 16 -12.75 36.30 -0.21
N PHE A 17 -13.30 35.46 0.66
CA PHE A 17 -12.71 34.19 1.05
C PHE A 17 -12.68 33.19 -0.13
N ASN A 18 -13.78 33.14 -0.92
CA ASN A 18 -13.88 32.29 -2.10
C ASN A 18 -12.87 32.68 -3.20
N LEU A 19 -12.40 33.92 -3.25
CA LEU A 19 -11.41 34.38 -4.21
C LEU A 19 -9.97 34.29 -3.70
N LEU A 20 -9.78 34.45 -2.38
CA LEU A 20 -8.46 34.54 -1.75
C LEU A 20 -7.70 33.22 -1.86
N TRP A 21 -8.31 32.10 -1.47
CA TRP A 21 -7.62 30.80 -1.44
C TRP A 21 -7.22 30.29 -2.83
N PRO A 22 -8.06 30.38 -3.90
CA PRO A 22 -7.61 30.02 -5.25
C PRO A 22 -6.57 30.99 -5.78
N GLY A 23 -6.71 32.28 -5.48
CA GLY A 23 -5.72 33.29 -5.82
C GLY A 23 -4.33 32.95 -5.24
N ILE A 24 -4.27 32.58 -3.96
CA ILE A 24 -3.01 32.14 -3.32
C ILE A 24 -2.44 30.90 -4.01
N LEU A 25 -3.28 29.90 -4.32
CA LEU A 25 -2.84 28.72 -5.06
C LEU A 25 -2.31 29.10 -6.44
N GLY A 26 -2.99 30.00 -7.16
CA GLY A 26 -2.53 30.51 -8.45
C GLY A 26 -1.21 31.27 -8.35
N ALA A 27 -1.01 32.05 -7.28
CA ALA A 27 0.25 32.76 -7.03
C ALA A 27 1.41 31.80 -6.77
N ILE A 28 1.20 30.78 -5.94
CA ILE A 28 2.20 29.73 -5.68
C ILE A 28 2.55 29.00 -6.96
N PHE A 29 1.54 28.64 -7.75
CA PHE A 29 1.73 27.95 -9.01
C PHE A 29 2.50 28.82 -10.02
N GLY A 30 2.11 30.08 -10.19
CA GLY A 30 2.82 31.03 -11.05
C GLY A 30 4.28 31.25 -10.62
N PHE A 31 4.53 31.34 -9.31
CA PHE A 31 5.88 31.43 -8.77
C PHE A 31 6.72 30.17 -9.09
N LEU A 32 6.17 28.99 -8.93
CA LEU A 32 6.85 27.74 -9.23
C LEU A 32 7.15 27.52 -10.72
N THR A 33 6.27 27.99 -11.61
CA THR A 33 6.49 27.89 -13.05
C THR A 33 7.59 28.82 -13.57
N ALA A 34 7.91 29.88 -12.83
CA ALA A 34 9.00 30.82 -13.16
C ALA A 34 10.36 30.43 -12.56
N THR A 35 10.50 29.22 -11.97
CA THR A 35 11.77 28.71 -11.44
C THR A 35 12.81 28.62 -12.55
N GLY A 36 13.77 29.50 -12.56
CA GLY A 36 14.79 29.68 -13.61
C GLY A 36 14.89 31.09 -14.17
N GLN A 37 13.85 31.91 -14.00
CA GLN A 37 13.81 33.32 -14.44
C GLN A 37 13.45 34.21 -13.23
N LYS A 38 14.43 34.49 -12.37
CA LYS A 38 14.21 35.19 -11.08
C LYS A 38 13.49 36.54 -11.22
N ASP A 39 13.76 37.26 -12.31
CA ASP A 39 13.19 38.58 -12.57
C ASP A 39 11.68 38.52 -12.90
N LEU A 40 11.18 37.38 -13.36
CA LEU A 40 9.79 37.20 -13.77
C LEU A 40 8.93 36.47 -12.72
N MET A 41 9.51 35.93 -11.67
CA MET A 41 8.80 35.14 -10.64
C MET A 41 7.61 35.92 -10.04
N LEU A 42 7.80 37.20 -9.73
CA LEU A 42 6.74 38.05 -9.15
C LEU A 42 5.60 38.28 -10.15
N ILE A 43 5.95 38.50 -11.42
CA ILE A 43 4.97 38.72 -12.49
C ILE A 43 4.12 37.46 -12.69
N TYR A 44 4.72 36.28 -12.77
CA TYR A 44 4.02 35.01 -12.91
C TYR A 44 3.16 34.70 -11.67
N ALA A 45 3.61 35.04 -10.47
CA ALA A 45 2.82 34.90 -9.25
C ALA A 45 1.55 35.80 -9.27
N ILE A 46 1.69 37.07 -9.69
CA ILE A 46 0.55 37.99 -9.83
C ILE A 46 -0.41 37.54 -10.92
N LEU A 47 0.09 37.08 -12.06
CA LEU A 47 -0.72 36.52 -13.14
C LEU A 47 -1.48 35.28 -12.68
N GLY A 48 -0.82 34.35 -12.01
CA GLY A 48 -1.45 33.15 -11.45
C GLY A 48 -2.54 33.48 -10.45
N LEU A 49 -2.27 34.41 -9.51
CA LEU A 49 -3.28 34.92 -8.56
C LEU A 49 -4.50 35.46 -9.30
N SER A 50 -4.30 36.32 -10.29
CA SER A 50 -5.38 36.98 -11.02
C SER A 50 -6.21 35.99 -11.84
N ILE A 51 -5.57 35.06 -12.54
CA ILE A 51 -6.24 34.03 -13.37
C ILE A 51 -7.09 33.11 -12.50
N PHE A 52 -6.55 32.58 -11.41
CA PHE A 52 -7.29 31.65 -10.55
C PHE A 52 -8.43 32.34 -9.81
N ALA A 53 -8.24 33.58 -9.35
CA ALA A 53 -9.32 34.37 -8.76
C ALA A 53 -10.44 34.68 -9.77
N ALA A 54 -10.10 35.09 -11.00
CA ALA A 54 -11.07 35.34 -12.06
C ALA A 54 -11.86 34.10 -12.45
N LEU A 55 -11.18 32.95 -12.64
CA LEU A 55 -11.83 31.66 -12.90
C LEU A 55 -12.82 31.30 -11.79
N THR A 56 -12.41 31.47 -10.52
CA THR A 56 -13.29 31.17 -9.38
C THR A 56 -14.49 32.12 -9.35
N TYR A 57 -14.30 33.39 -9.67
CA TYR A 57 -15.42 34.36 -9.75
C TYR A 57 -16.44 33.91 -10.80
N VAL A 58 -15.99 33.54 -11.99
CA VAL A 58 -16.85 33.03 -13.08
C VAL A 58 -17.60 31.78 -12.62
N CYS A 59 -16.91 30.83 -11.99
CA CYS A 59 -17.52 29.59 -11.49
C CYS A 59 -18.63 29.86 -10.47
N VAL A 60 -18.39 30.74 -9.50
CA VAL A 60 -19.30 31.02 -8.37
C VAL A 60 -20.47 31.92 -8.78
N LYS A 61 -20.23 32.92 -9.59
CA LYS A 61 -21.25 33.94 -9.94
C LYS A 61 -22.01 33.63 -11.22
N ILE A 62 -21.35 33.08 -12.23
CA ILE A 62 -21.91 32.94 -13.58
C ILE A 62 -22.43 31.51 -13.78
N LEU A 63 -21.56 30.51 -13.66
CA LEU A 63 -21.93 29.13 -14.02
C LEU A 63 -22.81 28.45 -12.98
N LYS A 64 -22.53 28.61 -11.68
CA LYS A 64 -23.27 28.04 -10.55
C LYS A 64 -23.44 26.51 -10.52
N GLU A 65 -23.03 25.83 -11.56
CA GLU A 65 -23.09 24.36 -11.68
C GLU A 65 -21.69 23.73 -11.63
N SER A 66 -21.56 22.69 -10.84
CA SER A 66 -20.28 22.04 -10.53
C SER A 66 -19.61 21.44 -11.77
N LEU A 67 -20.38 20.82 -12.67
CA LEU A 67 -19.84 20.16 -13.85
C LEU A 67 -19.28 21.18 -14.85
N TYR A 68 -20.07 22.20 -15.20
CA TYR A 68 -19.64 23.24 -16.15
C TYR A 68 -18.46 24.05 -15.64
N SER A 69 -18.45 24.37 -14.34
CA SER A 69 -17.33 25.06 -13.70
C SER A 69 -16.04 24.23 -13.76
N SER A 70 -16.12 22.92 -13.49
CA SER A 70 -14.97 22.04 -13.57
C SER A 70 -14.46 21.90 -15.00
N ILE A 71 -15.35 21.72 -15.99
CA ILE A 71 -14.98 21.63 -17.40
C ILE A 71 -14.33 22.93 -17.89
N LEU A 72 -14.90 24.09 -17.56
CA LEU A 72 -14.37 25.39 -17.98
C LEU A 72 -12.97 25.63 -17.42
N CYS A 73 -12.78 25.45 -16.10
CA CYS A 73 -11.47 25.64 -15.46
C CYS A 73 -10.44 24.67 -16.01
N SER A 74 -10.83 23.41 -16.22
CA SER A 74 -9.97 22.38 -16.80
C SER A 74 -9.54 22.74 -18.23
N ALA A 75 -10.49 23.13 -19.06
CA ALA A 75 -10.23 23.49 -20.45
C ALA A 75 -9.31 24.72 -20.57
N ILE A 76 -9.61 25.79 -19.80
CA ILE A 76 -8.79 27.01 -19.83
C ILE A 76 -7.35 26.72 -19.41
N LEU A 77 -7.15 25.98 -18.31
CA LEU A 77 -5.80 25.66 -17.85
C LEU A 77 -5.08 24.70 -18.79
N PHE A 78 -5.79 23.77 -19.42
CA PHE A 78 -5.22 22.89 -20.44
C PHE A 78 -4.75 23.66 -21.68
N PHE A 79 -5.65 24.43 -22.32
CA PHE A 79 -5.32 25.13 -23.56
C PHE A 79 -4.33 26.27 -23.36
N SER A 80 -4.34 26.95 -22.22
CA SER A 80 -3.34 27.97 -21.94
C SER A 80 -1.94 27.40 -21.71
N SER A 81 -1.84 26.18 -21.22
CA SER A 81 -0.55 25.57 -20.86
C SER A 81 0.08 24.74 -21.97
N ILE A 82 -0.72 24.16 -22.89
CA ILE A 82 -0.22 23.25 -23.92
C ILE A 82 0.78 23.93 -24.85
N ILE A 83 0.60 25.24 -25.09
CA ILE A 83 1.46 26.03 -25.95
C ILE A 83 2.86 26.24 -25.35
N TYR A 84 2.97 26.30 -24.01
CA TYR A 84 4.20 26.65 -23.29
C TYR A 84 4.89 25.47 -22.61
N PHE A 85 4.16 24.48 -22.16
CA PHE A 85 4.67 23.47 -21.22
C PHE A 85 4.57 22.02 -21.73
N GLY A 86 3.99 21.81 -22.93
CA GLY A 86 3.79 20.48 -23.50
C GLY A 86 2.62 19.71 -22.87
N LEU A 87 2.38 18.50 -23.38
CA LEU A 87 1.16 17.74 -23.10
C LEU A 87 1.04 17.29 -21.65
N THR A 88 2.13 16.81 -21.04
CA THR A 88 2.12 16.26 -19.67
C THR A 88 1.73 17.32 -18.64
N TYR A 89 2.39 18.46 -18.69
CA TYR A 89 2.09 19.58 -17.77
C TYR A 89 0.67 20.11 -17.98
N SER A 90 0.18 20.12 -19.21
CA SER A 90 -1.17 20.56 -19.53
C SER A 90 -2.24 19.64 -18.97
N ILE A 91 -2.00 18.33 -18.96
CA ILE A 91 -2.90 17.37 -18.31
C ILE A 91 -2.95 17.60 -16.81
N VAL A 92 -1.81 17.83 -16.16
CA VAL A 92 -1.75 18.13 -14.71
C VAL A 92 -2.52 19.42 -14.40
N LEU A 93 -2.33 20.46 -15.21
CA LEU A 93 -3.05 21.72 -15.04
C LEU A 93 -4.55 21.60 -15.30
N ALA A 94 -4.94 20.78 -16.27
CA ALA A 94 -6.35 20.44 -16.50
C ALA A 94 -6.99 19.76 -15.27
N LEU A 95 -6.29 18.83 -14.63
CA LEU A 95 -6.75 18.19 -13.40
C LEU A 95 -6.86 19.20 -12.24
N ILE A 96 -5.89 20.10 -12.09
CA ILE A 96 -5.96 21.17 -11.08
C ILE A 96 -7.17 22.07 -11.36
N GLY A 97 -7.42 22.45 -12.61
CA GLY A 97 -8.59 23.22 -13.02
C GLY A 97 -9.91 22.53 -12.70
N TRP A 98 -9.99 21.22 -12.97
CA TRP A 98 -11.17 20.41 -12.61
C TRP A 98 -11.49 20.47 -11.12
N PHE A 99 -10.48 20.24 -10.28
CA PHE A 99 -10.63 20.32 -8.81
C PHE A 99 -10.93 21.76 -8.34
N LEU A 100 -10.30 22.76 -8.93
CA LEU A 100 -10.54 24.16 -8.62
C LEU A 100 -12.02 24.53 -8.81
N GLY A 101 -12.60 24.20 -9.97
CA GLY A 101 -14.02 24.46 -10.24
C GLY A 101 -14.95 23.76 -9.25
N LYS A 102 -14.67 22.51 -8.96
CA LYS A 102 -15.49 21.69 -8.04
C LYS A 102 -15.40 22.18 -6.59
N ILE A 103 -14.20 22.44 -6.10
CA ILE A 103 -13.96 22.91 -4.71
C ILE A 103 -14.52 24.31 -4.53
N SER A 104 -14.36 25.21 -5.50
CA SER A 104 -14.85 26.58 -5.42
C SER A 104 -16.37 26.63 -5.23
N LEU A 105 -17.13 25.83 -5.97
CA LEU A 105 -18.58 25.75 -5.80
C LEU A 105 -19.00 25.02 -4.52
N TRP A 106 -18.31 23.96 -4.15
CA TRP A 106 -18.56 23.23 -2.91
C TRP A 106 -18.36 24.13 -1.67
N LEU A 107 -17.31 24.96 -1.65
CA LEU A 107 -17.08 25.94 -0.60
C LEU A 107 -18.10 27.08 -0.63
N SER A 108 -18.35 27.69 -1.81
CA SER A 108 -19.24 28.85 -1.94
C SER A 108 -20.71 28.53 -1.66
N SER A 109 -21.14 27.29 -1.90
CA SER A 109 -22.49 26.83 -1.57
C SER A 109 -22.69 26.51 -0.09
N GLY A 110 -21.62 26.39 0.70
CA GLY A 110 -21.66 25.95 2.08
C GLY A 110 -21.78 24.42 2.24
N ASN A 111 -21.75 23.66 1.15
CA ASN A 111 -21.94 22.19 1.16
C ASN A 111 -20.89 21.45 2.00
N TYR A 112 -19.75 22.06 2.27
CA TYR A 112 -18.73 21.51 3.16
C TYR A 112 -19.23 21.30 4.61
N ARG A 113 -20.34 21.96 5.02
CA ARG A 113 -20.93 21.78 6.34
C ARG A 113 -22.03 20.74 6.41
N LEU A 114 -22.54 20.24 5.29
CA LEU A 114 -23.67 19.29 5.26
C LEU A 114 -23.40 17.94 5.96
N GLY A 115 -22.14 17.54 6.04
CA GLY A 115 -21.74 16.31 6.74
C GLY A 115 -21.33 16.50 8.20
N LEU A 116 -21.50 17.72 8.75
CA LEU A 116 -21.11 18.08 10.09
C LEU A 116 -22.32 18.48 10.95
N PRO A 117 -22.26 18.36 12.28
CA PRO A 117 -23.32 18.86 13.15
C PRO A 117 -23.58 20.36 12.89
N PRO A 118 -24.84 20.82 12.91
CA PRO A 118 -25.20 22.23 12.66
C PRO A 118 -24.50 23.22 13.60
N TYR A 119 -24.16 22.79 14.81
CA TYR A 119 -23.47 23.55 15.84
C TYR A 119 -21.94 23.49 15.77
N ALA A 120 -21.38 22.82 14.78
CA ALA A 120 -19.92 22.70 14.64
C ALA A 120 -19.27 24.09 14.51
N THR A 121 -18.29 24.36 15.36
CA THR A 121 -17.48 25.57 15.32
C THR A 121 -16.57 25.60 14.10
N SER A 122 -16.09 26.78 13.71
CA SER A 122 -15.17 26.90 12.56
C SER A 122 -13.88 26.10 12.77
N MET A 123 -13.40 25.95 14.02
CA MET A 123 -12.21 25.17 14.35
C MET A 123 -12.45 23.67 14.18
N GLU A 124 -13.61 23.16 14.58
CA GLU A 124 -13.98 21.76 14.38
C GLU A 124 -14.12 21.41 12.89
N VAL A 125 -14.69 22.32 12.10
CA VAL A 125 -14.74 22.16 10.63
C VAL A 125 -13.33 22.12 10.04
N LEU A 126 -12.46 23.06 10.45
CA LEU A 126 -11.07 23.11 9.99
C LEU A 126 -10.33 21.82 10.37
N TRP A 127 -10.50 21.34 11.61
CA TRP A 127 -9.89 20.09 12.07
C TRP A 127 -10.40 18.87 11.32
N PHE A 128 -11.70 18.80 11.07
CA PHE A 128 -12.31 17.69 10.32
C PHE A 128 -11.74 17.53 8.91
N TYR A 129 -11.56 18.62 8.17
CA TYR A 129 -10.97 18.58 6.84
C TYR A 129 -9.45 18.55 6.88
N GLY A 130 -8.82 19.27 7.81
CA GLY A 130 -7.39 19.23 8.02
C GLY A 130 -6.88 17.83 8.35
N PHE A 131 -7.55 17.12 9.24
CA PHE A 131 -7.22 15.73 9.57
C PHE A 131 -7.33 14.82 8.34
N ARG A 132 -8.41 14.93 7.55
CA ARG A 132 -8.56 14.16 6.31
C ARG A 132 -7.49 14.49 5.28
N PHE A 133 -7.13 15.76 5.17
CA PHE A 133 -6.06 16.18 4.27
C PHE A 133 -4.70 15.59 4.69
N ILE A 134 -4.37 15.64 5.98
CA ILE A 134 -3.15 15.02 6.52
C ILE A 134 -3.15 13.51 6.27
N CYS A 135 -4.25 12.82 6.56
CA CYS A 135 -4.38 11.40 6.25
C CYS A 135 -4.20 11.12 4.74
N GLY A 136 -4.80 11.97 3.88
CA GLY A 136 -4.65 11.88 2.43
C GLY A 136 -3.20 12.04 1.97
N LEU A 137 -2.45 12.97 2.55
CA LEU A 137 -1.02 13.15 2.28
C LEU A 137 -0.20 11.94 2.73
N ILE A 138 -0.50 11.37 3.89
CA ILE A 138 0.17 10.16 4.37
C ILE A 138 -0.11 8.99 3.41
N PHE A 139 -1.36 8.79 3.00
CA PHE A 139 -1.70 7.75 2.03
C PHE A 139 -1.05 8.00 0.66
N LEU A 140 -1.04 9.24 0.19
CA LEU A 140 -0.36 9.61 -1.05
C LEU A 140 1.14 9.28 -0.97
N PHE A 141 1.80 9.64 0.13
CA PHE A 141 3.21 9.32 0.35
C PHE A 141 3.47 7.81 0.35
N LEU A 142 2.60 7.01 0.98
CA LEU A 142 2.72 5.55 1.00
C LEU A 142 2.48 4.92 -0.36
N ILE A 143 1.57 5.47 -1.17
CA ILE A 143 1.21 4.94 -2.49
C ILE A 143 2.11 5.50 -3.60
N ALA A 144 2.74 6.67 -3.39
CA ALA A 144 3.56 7.35 -4.38
C ALA A 144 4.64 6.45 -5.03
N PRO A 145 5.40 5.62 -4.29
CA PRO A 145 6.38 4.72 -4.90
C PRO A 145 5.73 3.77 -5.93
N ILE A 146 4.57 3.22 -5.63
CA ILE A 146 3.84 2.31 -6.53
C ILE A 146 3.38 3.07 -7.79
N LEU A 147 2.82 4.28 -7.61
CA LEU A 147 2.35 5.12 -8.71
C LEU A 147 3.50 5.56 -9.63
N ILE A 148 4.71 5.69 -9.10
CA ILE A 148 5.91 6.06 -9.87
C ILE A 148 6.49 4.83 -10.57
N VAL A 149 6.63 3.70 -9.87
CA VAL A 149 7.23 2.48 -10.42
C VAL A 149 6.37 1.87 -11.53
N PHE A 150 5.03 1.95 -11.41
CA PHE A 150 4.12 1.38 -12.41
C PHE A 150 4.36 1.93 -13.83
N PRO A 151 4.32 3.25 -14.11
CA PRO A 151 4.65 3.76 -15.45
C PRO A 151 6.12 3.52 -15.83
N LEU A 152 7.07 3.58 -14.89
CA LEU A 152 8.48 3.29 -15.16
C LEU A 152 8.72 1.85 -15.59
N SER A 153 7.86 0.90 -15.20
CA SER A 153 7.97 -0.50 -15.65
C SER A 153 7.77 -0.68 -17.16
N PHE A 154 7.21 0.31 -17.84
CA PHE A 154 7.07 0.32 -19.29
C PHE A 154 8.18 1.08 -20.00
N ASN A 155 9.17 1.64 -19.30
CA ASN A 155 10.25 2.38 -19.92
C ASN A 155 11.09 1.47 -20.84
N ILE A 156 11.39 1.94 -22.04
CA ILE A 156 12.29 1.24 -22.97
C ILE A 156 13.75 1.32 -22.50
N GLU A 157 14.11 2.39 -21.79
CA GLU A 157 15.45 2.60 -21.25
C GLU A 157 15.70 1.70 -20.03
N PRO A 158 16.96 1.26 -19.78
CA PRO A 158 17.30 0.42 -18.65
C PRO A 158 17.33 1.15 -17.29
N TYR A 159 17.05 2.44 -17.27
CA TYR A 159 17.15 3.29 -16.09
C TYR A 159 15.79 3.58 -15.45
N PHE A 160 15.75 3.65 -14.13
CA PHE A 160 14.58 4.09 -13.35
C PHE A 160 14.41 5.62 -13.39
N SER A 161 14.23 6.17 -14.59
CA SER A 161 14.01 7.59 -14.80
C SER A 161 12.92 7.82 -15.83
N PHE A 162 12.15 8.89 -15.66
CA PHE A 162 11.23 9.33 -16.70
C PHE A 162 12.01 9.98 -17.84
N THR A 163 11.94 9.40 -19.02
CA THR A 163 12.54 10.00 -20.22
C THR A 163 11.62 11.09 -20.78
N GLU A 164 12.17 12.03 -21.57
CA GLU A 164 11.36 13.05 -22.24
C GLU A 164 10.28 12.42 -23.14
N GLY A 165 10.58 11.30 -23.78
CA GLY A 165 9.61 10.57 -24.58
C GLY A 165 8.43 10.07 -23.75
N MET A 166 8.66 9.54 -22.53
CA MET A 166 7.59 9.12 -21.64
C MET A 166 6.76 10.31 -21.14
N LEU A 167 7.39 11.41 -20.78
CA LEU A 167 6.71 12.63 -20.34
C LEU A 167 5.85 13.26 -21.44
N ASN A 168 6.23 13.09 -22.69
CA ASN A 168 5.48 13.56 -23.87
C ASN A 168 4.54 12.50 -24.45
N PHE A 169 4.36 11.35 -23.78
CA PHE A 169 3.54 10.23 -24.22
C PHE A 169 3.91 9.72 -25.63
N ASN A 170 5.21 9.76 -25.98
CA ASN A 170 5.69 9.19 -27.23
C ASN A 170 5.58 7.64 -27.16
N PRO A 171 4.87 6.97 -28.09
CA PRO A 171 4.73 5.51 -28.10
C PRO A 171 6.06 4.76 -28.12
N ASP A 172 7.09 5.32 -28.76
CA ASP A 172 8.41 4.68 -28.88
C ASP A 172 9.19 4.65 -27.57
N ALA A 173 8.78 5.43 -26.56
CA ALA A 173 9.40 5.43 -25.23
C ALA A 173 8.90 4.28 -24.35
N TYR A 174 7.85 3.58 -24.77
CA TYR A 174 7.22 2.52 -24.00
C TYR A 174 7.52 1.14 -24.59
N SER A 175 7.79 0.18 -23.72
CA SER A 175 8.09 -1.20 -24.11
C SER A 175 7.62 -2.20 -23.06
N LEU A 176 7.26 -3.39 -23.51
CA LEU A 176 6.97 -4.54 -22.66
C LEU A 176 8.20 -5.44 -22.45
N ARG A 177 9.42 -4.96 -22.76
CA ARG A 177 10.64 -5.78 -22.70
C ARG A 177 10.85 -6.42 -21.31
N TRP A 178 10.61 -5.68 -20.25
CA TRP A 178 10.78 -6.17 -18.88
C TRP A 178 9.81 -7.28 -18.52
N TYR A 179 8.56 -7.19 -19.00
CA TYR A 179 7.55 -8.23 -18.82
C TYR A 179 7.89 -9.49 -19.65
N LYS A 180 8.45 -9.31 -20.85
CA LYS A 180 8.96 -10.42 -21.65
C LYS A 180 10.17 -11.08 -20.98
N ASP A 181 11.07 -10.28 -20.40
CA ASP A 181 12.23 -10.80 -19.67
C ASP A 181 11.81 -11.65 -18.45
N ILE A 182 10.79 -11.23 -17.71
CA ILE A 182 10.23 -12.05 -16.61
C ILE A 182 9.77 -13.42 -17.11
N LEU A 183 9.21 -13.50 -18.31
CA LEU A 183 8.74 -14.76 -18.87
C LEU A 183 9.87 -15.60 -19.48
N TYR A 184 10.78 -14.98 -20.21
CA TYR A 184 11.73 -15.69 -21.08
C TYR A 184 13.10 -15.90 -20.45
N ASN A 185 13.47 -15.13 -19.44
CA ASN A 185 14.79 -15.21 -18.83
C ASN A 185 15.03 -16.60 -18.22
N GLY A 186 16.02 -17.29 -18.74
CA GLY A 186 16.42 -18.65 -18.33
C GLY A 186 15.72 -19.77 -19.09
N MET A 187 14.77 -19.48 -19.99
CA MET A 187 14.22 -20.51 -20.89
C MET A 187 15.28 -21.00 -21.88
N VAL A 188 15.22 -22.27 -22.23
CA VAL A 188 16.14 -22.91 -23.21
C VAL A 188 15.69 -22.57 -24.63
N ALA A 189 14.38 -22.62 -24.90
CA ALA A 189 13.82 -22.39 -26.22
C ALA A 189 12.59 -21.48 -26.18
N PRO A 190 12.74 -20.17 -25.91
CA PRO A 190 11.63 -19.23 -25.73
C PRO A 190 10.80 -19.02 -27.01
N GLN A 191 11.35 -19.40 -28.17
CA GLN A 191 10.69 -19.28 -29.49
C GLN A 191 9.97 -20.56 -29.92
N ALA A 192 10.12 -21.68 -29.19
CA ALA A 192 9.52 -22.96 -29.54
C ALA A 192 8.01 -22.94 -29.28
N ILE A 193 7.22 -23.45 -30.24
CA ILE A 193 5.78 -23.61 -30.07
C ILE A 193 5.48 -24.86 -29.21
N GLU A 194 6.16 -25.96 -29.50
CA GLU A 194 6.03 -27.19 -28.74
C GLU A 194 6.92 -27.17 -27.50
N GLY A 195 6.35 -27.56 -26.36
CA GLY A 195 7.08 -27.61 -25.08
C GLY A 195 7.30 -26.26 -24.39
N TRP A 196 6.78 -25.17 -24.93
CA TRP A 196 6.97 -23.83 -24.34
C TRP A 196 6.52 -23.74 -22.88
N TRP A 197 5.36 -24.32 -22.55
CA TRP A 197 4.87 -24.31 -21.18
C TRP A 197 5.76 -25.13 -20.23
N SER A 198 6.28 -26.27 -20.67
CA SER A 198 7.16 -27.08 -19.85
C SER A 198 8.50 -26.38 -19.61
N ASP A 199 9.06 -25.72 -20.63
CA ASP A 199 10.28 -24.93 -20.53
C ASP A 199 10.09 -23.70 -19.60
N LEU A 200 8.97 -22.98 -19.73
CA LEU A 200 8.62 -21.86 -18.85
C LEU A 200 8.61 -22.27 -17.37
N TRP A 201 7.91 -23.37 -17.04
CA TRP A 201 7.81 -23.83 -15.65
C TRP A 201 9.09 -24.43 -15.09
N ALA A 202 9.90 -25.05 -15.95
CA ALA A 202 11.13 -25.71 -15.54
C ALA A 202 12.32 -24.76 -15.46
N ASN A 203 12.46 -23.84 -16.43
CA ASN A 203 13.70 -23.10 -16.66
C ASN A 203 13.59 -21.61 -16.46
N ALA A 204 12.42 -20.97 -16.72
CA ALA A 204 12.26 -19.53 -16.52
C ALA A 204 12.55 -19.13 -15.07
N GLN A 205 13.60 -18.34 -14.86
CA GLN A 205 14.12 -18.02 -13.52
C GLN A 205 13.12 -17.27 -12.66
N TRP A 206 12.43 -16.29 -13.22
CA TRP A 206 11.43 -15.50 -12.49
C TRP A 206 10.19 -16.33 -12.15
N ILE A 207 9.69 -17.12 -13.10
CA ILE A 207 8.51 -17.99 -12.89
C ILE A 207 8.80 -19.02 -11.80
N ARG A 208 10.00 -19.61 -11.83
CA ARG A 208 10.44 -20.56 -10.81
C ARG A 208 10.54 -19.87 -9.44
N SER A 209 11.08 -18.64 -9.39
CA SER A 209 11.19 -17.88 -8.15
C SER A 209 9.82 -17.49 -7.59
N ILE A 210 8.87 -17.10 -8.45
CA ILE A 210 7.48 -16.84 -8.06
C ILE A 210 6.86 -18.11 -7.47
N ARG A 211 6.92 -19.23 -8.17
CA ARG A 211 6.42 -20.52 -7.69
C ARG A 211 7.02 -20.89 -6.33
N ASN A 212 8.34 -20.76 -6.18
CA ASN A 212 9.03 -21.08 -4.94
C ASN A 212 8.57 -20.17 -3.78
N SER A 213 8.43 -18.87 -4.01
CA SER A 213 7.93 -17.93 -2.99
C SER A 213 6.54 -18.34 -2.50
N PHE A 214 5.63 -18.72 -3.39
CA PHE A 214 4.30 -19.21 -3.00
C PHE A 214 4.36 -20.54 -2.26
N ILE A 215 5.13 -21.52 -2.74
CA ILE A 215 5.27 -22.82 -2.07
C ILE A 215 5.85 -22.61 -0.66
N ILE A 216 6.99 -21.94 -0.55
CA ILE A 216 7.65 -21.69 0.73
C ILE A 216 6.72 -20.86 1.64
N GLY A 217 6.15 -19.77 1.13
CA GLY A 217 5.25 -18.90 1.88
C GLY A 217 4.02 -19.62 2.43
N ILE A 218 3.32 -20.41 1.62
CA ILE A 218 2.12 -21.13 2.03
C ILE A 218 2.47 -22.20 3.08
N PHE A 219 3.44 -23.05 2.80
CA PHE A 219 3.77 -24.16 3.73
C PHE A 219 4.37 -23.64 5.05
N SER A 220 5.24 -22.62 5.01
CA SER A 220 5.76 -22.00 6.24
C SER A 220 4.66 -21.34 7.05
N THR A 221 3.71 -20.67 6.39
CA THR A 221 2.55 -20.06 7.04
C THR A 221 1.65 -21.09 7.70
N LEU A 222 1.37 -22.20 7.03
CA LEU A 222 0.56 -23.29 7.61
C LEU A 222 1.21 -23.86 8.88
N ILE A 223 2.52 -24.09 8.84
CA ILE A 223 3.27 -24.59 10.01
C ILE A 223 3.29 -23.54 11.12
N ALA A 224 3.65 -22.30 10.81
CA ALA A 224 3.71 -21.21 11.78
C ALA A 224 2.35 -20.95 12.43
N THR A 225 1.26 -20.96 11.63
CA THR A 225 -0.09 -20.73 12.13
C THR A 225 -0.55 -21.86 13.03
N SER A 226 -0.29 -23.10 12.65
CA SER A 226 -0.68 -24.25 13.46
C SER A 226 0.07 -24.27 14.81
N ILE A 227 1.39 -24.18 14.77
CA ILE A 227 2.23 -24.22 15.97
C ILE A 227 2.02 -22.96 16.83
N GLY A 228 2.00 -21.79 16.19
CA GLY A 228 1.80 -20.51 16.87
C GLY A 228 0.45 -20.39 17.56
N THR A 229 -0.63 -20.88 16.93
CA THR A 229 -1.96 -20.91 17.54
C THR A 229 -2.01 -21.84 18.74
N LEU A 230 -1.45 -23.04 18.65
CA LEU A 230 -1.37 -23.97 19.78
C LEU A 230 -0.54 -23.38 20.92
N ALA A 231 0.60 -22.77 20.63
CA ALA A 231 1.44 -22.11 21.60
C ALA A 231 0.69 -20.94 22.29
N ALA A 232 -0.04 -20.10 21.51
CA ALA A 232 -0.82 -18.98 22.02
C ALA A 232 -1.93 -19.45 22.97
N ILE A 233 -2.64 -20.54 22.63
CA ILE A 233 -3.66 -21.14 23.50
C ILE A 233 -3.06 -21.62 24.82
N GLY A 234 -1.91 -22.30 24.77
CA GLY A 234 -1.17 -22.70 25.99
C GLY A 234 -0.77 -21.49 26.83
N LEU A 235 -0.15 -20.50 26.21
CA LEU A 235 0.33 -19.28 26.85
C LEU A 235 -0.79 -18.36 27.38
N SER A 236 -2.02 -18.49 26.90
CA SER A 236 -3.17 -17.73 27.40
C SER A 236 -3.75 -18.28 28.70
N ARG A 237 -3.36 -19.48 29.11
CA ARG A 237 -3.82 -20.07 30.37
C ARG A 237 -3.11 -19.45 31.58
N SER A 238 -3.88 -19.06 32.60
CA SER A 238 -3.35 -18.46 33.83
C SER A 238 -2.45 -19.42 34.61
N GLU A 239 -2.74 -20.70 34.52
CA GLU A 239 -2.09 -21.79 35.26
C GLU A 239 -0.76 -22.25 34.63
N MET A 240 -0.40 -21.73 33.47
CA MET A 240 0.82 -22.14 32.77
C MET A 240 2.06 -21.68 33.54
N PRO A 241 2.92 -22.61 34.00
CA PRO A 241 4.16 -22.26 34.63
C PRO A 241 5.16 -21.64 33.64
N TYR A 242 6.03 -20.77 34.15
CA TYR A 242 7.07 -20.13 33.34
C TYR A 242 6.57 -19.42 32.07
N ARG A 243 5.33 -18.94 32.03
CA ARG A 243 4.71 -18.29 30.89
C ARG A 243 5.56 -17.16 30.31
N ARG A 244 6.11 -16.29 31.18
CA ARG A 244 6.91 -15.13 30.73
C ARG A 244 8.20 -15.53 30.02
N PRO A 245 9.08 -16.39 30.59
CA PRO A 245 10.30 -16.81 29.91
C PRO A 245 10.02 -17.64 28.64
N ILE A 246 8.99 -18.48 28.62
CA ILE A 246 8.61 -19.22 27.41
C ILE A 246 8.14 -18.26 26.30
N MET A 247 7.32 -17.28 26.65
CA MET A 247 6.90 -16.24 25.68
C MET A 247 8.10 -15.47 25.12
N ALA A 248 9.04 -15.07 26.00
CA ALA A 248 10.26 -14.38 25.59
C ALA A 248 11.11 -15.22 24.63
N LEU A 249 11.26 -16.53 24.91
CA LEU A 249 11.97 -17.46 24.04
C LEU A 249 11.28 -17.61 22.66
N LEU A 250 9.96 -17.76 22.65
CA LEU A 250 9.20 -17.95 21.41
C LEU A 250 9.15 -16.70 20.53
N ILE A 251 9.26 -15.50 21.14
CA ILE A 251 9.31 -14.21 20.41
C ILE A 251 10.74 -13.82 20.05
N SER A 252 11.76 -14.47 20.62
CA SER A 252 13.17 -14.11 20.42
C SER A 252 13.60 -14.03 18.94
N PRO A 253 13.03 -14.82 17.98
CA PRO A 253 13.38 -14.65 16.57
C PRO A 253 13.06 -13.28 15.98
N MET A 254 12.14 -12.50 16.58
CA MET A 254 11.87 -11.13 16.14
C MET A 254 12.88 -10.11 16.67
N VAL A 255 13.58 -10.42 17.76
CA VAL A 255 14.47 -9.50 18.46
C VAL A 255 15.94 -9.72 18.07
N VAL A 256 16.28 -10.96 17.80
CA VAL A 256 17.64 -11.35 17.38
C VAL A 256 17.89 -10.89 15.93
N PRO A 257 19.07 -10.30 15.62
CA PRO A 257 19.39 -9.95 14.25
C PRO A 257 19.26 -11.14 13.30
N LEU A 258 18.52 -10.95 12.20
CA LEU A 258 18.13 -12.00 11.28
C LEU A 258 19.31 -12.78 10.70
N VAL A 259 20.45 -12.10 10.45
CA VAL A 259 21.68 -12.75 9.96
C VAL A 259 22.20 -13.80 10.95
N ILE A 260 22.11 -13.54 12.26
CA ILE A 260 22.54 -14.48 13.31
C ILE A 260 21.62 -15.72 13.30
N ILE A 261 20.30 -15.49 13.22
CA ILE A 261 19.33 -16.61 13.14
C ILE A 261 19.59 -17.43 11.88
N ALA A 262 19.75 -16.79 10.72
CA ALA A 262 19.97 -17.47 9.46
C ALA A 262 21.27 -18.29 9.49
N SER A 263 22.34 -17.77 10.06
CA SER A 263 23.61 -18.49 10.24
C SER A 263 23.46 -19.68 11.21
N GLY A 264 22.80 -19.47 12.34
CA GLY A 264 22.53 -20.54 13.31
C GLY A 264 21.68 -21.67 12.70
N LEU A 265 20.62 -21.31 11.98
CA LEU A 265 19.79 -22.28 11.28
C LEU A 265 20.56 -23.00 10.16
N PHE A 266 21.46 -22.31 9.45
CA PHE A 266 22.27 -22.93 8.41
C PHE A 266 23.18 -24.03 8.99
N PHE A 267 23.91 -23.76 10.08
CA PHE A 267 24.77 -24.75 10.72
C PHE A 267 23.92 -25.93 11.23
N PHE A 268 22.86 -25.66 11.99
CA PHE A 268 21.99 -26.69 12.51
C PHE A 268 21.36 -27.57 11.42
N PHE A 269 20.84 -26.94 10.34
CA PHE A 269 20.23 -27.68 9.24
C PHE A 269 21.24 -28.40 8.36
N SER A 270 22.49 -27.94 8.33
CA SER A 270 23.57 -28.67 7.67
C SER A 270 23.92 -29.94 8.42
N ASP A 271 24.00 -29.90 9.75
CA ASP A 271 24.27 -31.08 10.57
C ASP A 271 23.14 -32.13 10.48
N VAL A 272 21.89 -31.67 10.38
CA VAL A 272 20.71 -32.54 10.21
C VAL A 272 20.52 -32.98 8.76
N GLY A 273 21.23 -32.40 7.79
CA GLY A 273 21.16 -32.77 6.37
C GLY A 273 19.95 -32.21 5.60
N ILE A 274 19.28 -31.15 6.14
CA ILE A 274 18.13 -30.52 5.49
C ILE A 274 18.45 -29.10 4.93
N ALA A 275 19.68 -28.61 5.09
CA ALA A 275 20.13 -27.38 4.44
C ALA A 275 20.03 -27.53 2.91
N LYS A 276 19.78 -26.42 2.21
CA LYS A 276 19.61 -26.37 0.73
C LYS A 276 18.45 -27.21 0.20
N THR A 277 17.46 -27.53 1.06
CA THR A 277 16.23 -28.22 0.69
C THR A 277 15.01 -27.30 0.87
N TYR A 278 13.89 -27.61 0.21
CA TYR A 278 12.62 -26.90 0.46
C TYR A 278 12.17 -27.00 1.91
N ILE A 279 12.34 -28.19 2.52
CA ILE A 279 11.95 -28.43 3.92
C ILE A 279 12.74 -27.52 4.85
N GLY A 280 14.05 -27.41 4.69
CA GLY A 280 14.89 -26.54 5.50
C GLY A 280 14.47 -25.07 5.39
N VAL A 281 14.23 -24.58 4.17
CA VAL A 281 13.79 -23.20 3.96
C VAL A 281 12.40 -22.96 4.54
N ILE A 282 11.45 -23.87 4.32
CA ILE A 282 10.08 -23.79 4.87
C ILE A 282 10.10 -23.73 6.40
N LEU A 283 10.87 -24.61 7.05
CA LEU A 283 10.99 -24.64 8.51
C LEU A 283 11.63 -23.36 9.04
N ALA A 284 12.68 -22.85 8.39
CA ALA A 284 13.31 -21.60 8.77
C ALA A 284 12.32 -20.40 8.70
N HIS A 285 11.57 -20.31 7.61
CA HIS A 285 10.54 -19.28 7.46
C HIS A 285 9.39 -19.45 8.49
N ALA A 286 9.02 -20.70 8.80
CA ALA A 286 8.02 -20.97 9.85
C ALA A 286 8.50 -20.48 11.23
N VAL A 287 9.78 -20.68 11.56
CA VAL A 287 10.37 -20.12 12.81
C VAL A 287 10.23 -18.62 12.87
N LEU A 288 10.49 -17.91 11.78
CA LEU A 288 10.36 -16.44 11.72
C LEU A 288 8.91 -15.95 11.76
N GLY A 289 7.97 -16.70 11.17
CA GLY A 289 6.55 -16.37 11.14
C GLY A 289 5.81 -16.68 12.45
N THR A 290 6.27 -17.67 13.21
CA THR A 290 5.60 -18.16 14.43
C THR A 290 5.38 -17.07 15.50
N PRO A 291 6.33 -16.18 15.81
CA PRO A 291 6.13 -15.10 16.78
C PRO A 291 4.92 -14.20 16.45
N PHE A 292 4.72 -13.86 15.20
CA PHE A 292 3.60 -13.02 14.75
C PHE A 292 2.24 -13.69 15.04
N VAL A 293 2.15 -14.99 14.77
CA VAL A 293 0.94 -15.76 15.09
C VAL A 293 0.71 -15.82 16.59
N ILE A 294 1.76 -16.09 17.38
CA ILE A 294 1.64 -16.13 18.85
C ILE A 294 1.13 -14.81 19.39
N ILE A 295 1.68 -13.69 18.95
CA ILE A 295 1.30 -12.35 19.44
C ILE A 295 -0.16 -12.05 19.07
N THR A 296 -0.55 -12.21 17.81
CA THR A 296 -1.90 -11.87 17.34
C THR A 296 -2.97 -12.74 17.95
N VAL A 297 -2.75 -14.06 18.03
CA VAL A 297 -3.69 -15.00 18.61
C VAL A 297 -3.76 -14.81 20.13
N THR A 298 -2.64 -14.58 20.82
CA THR A 298 -2.65 -14.30 22.27
C THR A 298 -3.42 -13.02 22.57
N ALA A 299 -3.24 -11.96 21.77
CA ALA A 299 -3.99 -10.70 21.93
C ALA A 299 -5.51 -10.92 21.78
N THR A 300 -5.92 -11.75 20.81
CA THR A 300 -7.34 -12.11 20.63
C THR A 300 -7.87 -12.94 21.81
N LEU A 301 -7.05 -13.85 22.35
CA LEU A 301 -7.42 -14.70 23.49
C LEU A 301 -7.53 -13.93 24.80
N VAL A 302 -6.89 -12.78 24.96
CA VAL A 302 -7.06 -11.90 26.13
C VAL A 302 -8.49 -11.39 26.24
N GLY A 303 -9.14 -11.10 25.11
CA GLY A 303 -10.55 -10.68 25.04
C GLY A 303 -11.57 -11.84 25.03
N PHE A 304 -11.11 -13.10 25.05
CA PHE A 304 -11.99 -14.26 24.96
C PHE A 304 -12.66 -14.59 26.31
N ASP A 305 -14.00 -14.69 26.30
CA ASP A 305 -14.76 -15.07 27.49
C ASP A 305 -14.68 -16.59 27.75
N LYS A 306 -13.93 -16.98 28.79
CA LYS A 306 -13.76 -18.37 29.20
C LYS A 306 -15.07 -19.02 29.72
N SER A 307 -16.12 -18.24 29.98
CA SER A 307 -17.42 -18.80 30.39
C SER A 307 -18.05 -19.63 29.27
N LEU A 308 -17.81 -19.28 28.01
CA LEU A 308 -18.30 -20.01 26.82
C LEU A 308 -17.76 -21.46 26.78
N THR A 309 -16.47 -21.64 27.09
CA THR A 309 -15.86 -22.97 27.11
C THR A 309 -16.35 -23.79 28.29
N ARG A 310 -16.62 -23.16 29.43
CA ARG A 310 -17.21 -23.82 30.60
C ARG A 310 -18.66 -24.24 30.35
N ALA A 311 -19.45 -23.35 29.74
CA ALA A 311 -20.83 -23.66 29.36
C ALA A 311 -20.91 -24.84 28.39
N ALA A 312 -20.03 -24.89 27.39
CA ALA A 312 -19.92 -26.02 26.49
C ALA A 312 -19.61 -27.34 27.19
N GLY A 313 -18.67 -27.31 28.13
CA GLY A 313 -18.34 -28.48 28.96
C GLY A 313 -19.53 -28.93 29.81
N SER A 314 -20.31 -27.99 30.39
CA SER A 314 -21.53 -28.31 31.18
C SER A 314 -22.63 -28.94 30.29
N LEU A 315 -22.65 -28.65 29.00
CA LEU A 315 -23.55 -29.27 28.02
C LEU A 315 -23.01 -30.59 27.45
N GLY A 316 -21.91 -31.12 27.98
CA GLY A 316 -21.33 -32.40 27.57
C GLY A 316 -20.43 -32.34 26.35
N ALA A 317 -20.04 -31.13 25.87
CA ALA A 317 -19.12 -31.01 24.75
C ALA A 317 -17.69 -31.37 25.17
N GLY A 318 -17.08 -32.31 24.46
CA GLY A 318 -15.68 -32.66 24.67
C GLY A 318 -14.73 -31.50 24.25
N PRO A 319 -13.46 -31.50 24.71
CA PRO A 319 -12.53 -30.41 24.53
C PRO A 319 -12.25 -30.08 23.02
N VAL A 320 -12.18 -31.11 22.17
CA VAL A 320 -11.97 -30.95 20.74
C VAL A 320 -13.16 -30.24 20.07
N ASN A 321 -14.39 -30.68 20.41
CA ASN A 321 -15.60 -30.03 19.88
C ASN A 321 -15.73 -28.58 20.37
N THR A 322 -15.40 -28.32 21.63
CA THR A 322 -15.40 -26.97 22.21
C THR A 322 -14.38 -26.07 21.50
N PHE A 323 -13.20 -26.62 21.22
CA PHE A 323 -12.19 -25.88 20.47
C PHE A 323 -12.66 -25.50 19.07
N PHE A 324 -13.04 -26.47 18.25
CA PHE A 324 -13.38 -26.18 16.84
C PHE A 324 -14.71 -25.45 16.64
N LYS A 325 -15.71 -25.68 17.50
CA LYS A 325 -17.04 -25.09 17.35
C LYS A 325 -17.26 -23.77 18.09
N ILE A 326 -16.45 -23.48 19.12
CA ILE A 326 -16.64 -22.30 19.95
C ILE A 326 -15.38 -21.43 19.96
N GLN A 327 -14.25 -21.99 20.39
CA GLN A 327 -13.04 -21.20 20.59
C GLN A 327 -12.44 -20.75 19.25
N MET A 328 -12.24 -21.67 18.31
CA MET A 328 -11.61 -21.38 17.01
C MET A 328 -12.38 -20.30 16.21
N PRO A 329 -13.71 -20.35 16.05
CA PRO A 329 -14.41 -19.29 15.32
C PRO A 329 -14.27 -17.90 15.95
N LEU A 330 -14.20 -17.82 17.26
CA LEU A 330 -14.06 -16.56 17.98
C LEU A 330 -12.64 -15.97 17.90
N ILE A 331 -11.61 -16.83 17.86
CA ILE A 331 -10.23 -16.39 17.70
C ILE A 331 -9.77 -16.32 16.25
N LEU A 332 -10.61 -16.77 15.31
CA LEU A 332 -10.28 -16.85 13.87
C LEU A 332 -9.76 -15.54 13.29
N PRO A 333 -10.29 -14.35 13.62
CA PRO A 333 -9.73 -13.09 13.15
C PRO A 333 -8.25 -12.89 13.54
N GLY A 334 -7.89 -13.28 14.77
CA GLY A 334 -6.49 -13.24 15.24
C GLY A 334 -5.61 -14.28 14.54
N VAL A 335 -6.15 -15.48 14.27
CA VAL A 335 -5.43 -16.54 13.55
C VAL A 335 -5.19 -16.12 12.10
N ILE A 336 -6.19 -15.56 11.40
CA ILE A 336 -6.05 -15.06 10.04
C ILE A 336 -5.04 -13.92 9.98
N SER A 337 -5.12 -12.96 10.91
CA SER A 337 -4.15 -11.86 10.97
C SER A 337 -2.73 -12.36 11.19
N GLY A 338 -2.55 -13.31 12.13
CA GLY A 338 -1.24 -13.93 12.37
C GLY A 338 -0.70 -14.70 11.16
N ALA A 339 -1.58 -15.44 10.47
CA ALA A 339 -1.24 -16.15 9.25
C ALA A 339 -0.81 -15.20 8.12
N LEU A 340 -1.52 -14.09 7.95
CA LEU A 340 -1.16 -13.05 6.97
C LEU A 340 0.21 -12.43 7.27
N PHE A 341 0.50 -12.12 8.53
CA PHE A 341 1.81 -11.62 8.92
C PHE A 341 2.92 -12.66 8.70
N ALA A 342 2.67 -13.92 9.05
CA ALA A 342 3.62 -15.00 8.79
C ALA A 342 3.88 -15.19 7.29
N PHE A 343 2.84 -15.10 6.46
CA PHE A 343 2.96 -15.17 5.01
C PHE A 343 3.77 -14.01 4.45
N ILE A 344 3.44 -12.77 4.83
CA ILE A 344 4.16 -11.58 4.37
C ILE A 344 5.63 -11.66 4.77
N THR A 345 5.93 -12.01 6.02
CA THR A 345 7.30 -12.17 6.52
C THR A 345 8.06 -13.22 5.71
N SER A 346 7.43 -14.36 5.41
CA SER A 346 8.05 -15.40 4.58
C SER A 346 8.23 -14.97 3.13
N PHE A 347 7.26 -14.23 2.58
CA PHE A 347 7.26 -13.83 1.17
C PHE A 347 8.30 -12.75 0.87
N ASP A 348 8.60 -11.87 1.85
CA ASP A 348 9.55 -10.76 1.73
C ASP A 348 10.98 -11.12 2.21
N GLU A 349 11.18 -12.35 2.69
CA GLU A 349 12.43 -12.79 3.29
C GLU A 349 13.53 -13.03 2.26
N VAL A 350 14.69 -12.38 2.46
CA VAL A 350 15.88 -12.49 1.60
C VAL A 350 17.05 -13.16 2.32
N VAL A 351 17.32 -12.79 3.58
CA VAL A 351 18.56 -13.12 4.29
C VAL A 351 18.68 -14.62 4.56
N VAL A 352 17.59 -15.21 5.05
CA VAL A 352 17.51 -16.66 5.32
C VAL A 352 17.65 -17.44 4.02
N VAL A 353 16.97 -17.00 2.95
CA VAL A 353 17.05 -17.64 1.64
C VAL A 353 18.44 -17.54 1.03
N LEU A 354 19.15 -16.43 1.23
CA LEU A 354 20.54 -16.29 0.77
C LEU A 354 21.49 -17.32 1.41
N GLN A 355 21.26 -17.65 2.67
CA GLN A 355 22.12 -18.56 3.42
C GLN A 355 21.68 -20.04 3.30
N LEU A 356 20.39 -20.32 3.41
CA LEU A 356 19.86 -21.69 3.50
C LEU A 356 19.45 -22.30 2.18
N ALA A 357 19.11 -21.50 1.15
CA ALA A 357 18.60 -22.03 -0.10
C ALA A 357 19.70 -22.20 -1.15
N ASP A 358 19.50 -23.14 -2.06
CA ASP A 358 20.29 -23.28 -3.28
C ASP A 358 19.57 -22.56 -4.45
N VAL A 359 20.13 -22.68 -5.65
CA VAL A 359 19.55 -22.13 -6.90
C VAL A 359 18.12 -22.65 -7.15
N ARG A 360 17.85 -23.88 -6.74
CA ARG A 360 16.54 -24.53 -6.92
C ARG A 360 15.42 -23.92 -6.07
N GLN A 361 15.73 -23.41 -4.88
CA GLN A 361 14.79 -22.82 -3.92
C GLN A 361 14.80 -21.27 -3.94
N ARG A 362 15.36 -20.65 -4.99
CA ARG A 362 15.43 -19.20 -5.12
C ARG A 362 14.02 -18.59 -5.10
N THR A 363 13.81 -17.62 -4.23
CA THR A 363 12.56 -16.85 -4.08
C THR A 363 12.61 -15.55 -4.88
N ILE A 364 11.46 -14.87 -5.03
CA ILE A 364 11.38 -13.56 -5.73
C ILE A 364 12.34 -12.54 -5.12
N PRO A 365 12.33 -12.26 -3.79
CA PRO A 365 13.22 -11.27 -3.21
C PRO A 365 14.70 -11.61 -3.42
N ARG A 366 15.06 -12.89 -3.30
CA ARG A 366 16.43 -13.32 -3.60
C ARG A 366 16.79 -13.14 -5.07
N GLN A 367 15.86 -13.39 -6.00
CA GLN A 367 16.07 -13.17 -7.44
C GLN A 367 16.28 -11.67 -7.73
N MET A 368 15.46 -10.81 -7.13
CA MET A 368 15.62 -9.34 -7.24
C MET A 368 16.98 -8.88 -6.72
N PHE A 369 17.37 -9.36 -5.54
CA PHE A 369 18.66 -9.03 -4.92
C PHE A 369 19.85 -9.46 -5.78
N SER A 370 19.78 -10.65 -6.40
CA SER A 370 20.82 -11.13 -7.32
C SER A 370 20.91 -10.26 -8.57
N GLY A 371 19.75 -9.89 -9.16
CA GLY A 371 19.68 -9.02 -10.34
C GLY A 371 20.32 -7.64 -10.10
N ILE A 372 20.08 -7.04 -8.94
CA ILE A 372 20.71 -5.76 -8.57
C ILE A 372 22.24 -5.89 -8.48
N ARG A 373 22.75 -6.98 -7.95
CA ARG A 373 24.21 -7.20 -7.84
C ARG A 373 24.90 -7.50 -9.17
N GLU A 374 24.21 -8.10 -10.11
CA GLU A 374 24.78 -8.49 -11.41
C GLU A 374 24.77 -7.31 -12.41
N GLN A 375 23.97 -6.25 -12.13
CA GLN A 375 23.84 -5.08 -13.00
C GLN A 375 24.64 -3.85 -12.52
N ILE A 376 25.30 -3.92 -11.36
CA ILE A 376 26.22 -2.92 -10.82
C ILE A 376 27.65 -3.39 -11.06
#